data_069fa643f7d42dd59c2f0a52c2190aca
#
_entry.id   069fa643f7d42dd59c2f0a52c2190aca
#
_cell.length_a   1.000
_cell.length_b   1.000
_cell.length_c   1.000
_cell.angle_alpha   90.00
_cell.angle_beta   90.00
_cell.angle_gamma   90.00
#
_symmetry.space_group_name_H-M   'P 1'
#
loop_
_entity.id
_entity.type
_entity.pdbx_description
1 polymer ?
#
loop_
_entity_poly.entity_id
_entity_poly.type
_entity_poly.pdbx_seq_one_letter_code
_entity_poly.pdbx_strand_id
1 'polypeptide(L)'
;LEKKKVFTLLLFLGLVLPSLTFAQVMTVKGPIESEDMGLTLIHEHIMVDWIGADSTGYQRWDRADVLDVALPYLEAIKKHGITTFLDCTPAYLGRDPYVLKALADNTGLHIITNTGYYGSGKNKYIPKSTQNATAEVMASHWIAEFENGIDGSGIRPGFIKISVKNEDNLSDVHTNLITAAGLTHLKTGLTIVSHTGGDAPAMAQLEVLKEMGVSPSAFVWTHAQNGTLKGYEQAAKEGAWISLDNINSSASNEDGTIGNIDWFVQTLSKLKEKGILEHILISHDAGWYNVGQKNGGEYRAYTDLFTELIPRLLQNGFTEKDIDILLRQNPKRAYTIQVRKE
;
A
#
# COMPACT_ATOMS: atom_id res chain seq x y z
N LEU A 1 -39.38 67.35 20.41
CA LEU A 1 -38.10 66.72 20.74
C LEU A 1 -38.10 65.26 20.20
N GLU A 2 -37.61 65.08 18.97
CA GLU A 2 -37.43 63.77 18.36
C GLU A 2 -36.13 63.11 18.87
N LYS A 3 -36.26 61.94 19.45
CA LYS A 3 -35.13 61.11 19.85
C LYS A 3 -34.62 60.28 18.62
N LYS A 4 -33.46 60.64 18.02
CA LYS A 4 -32.75 59.86 17.04
C LYS A 4 -32.18 58.61 17.72
N LYS A 5 -32.68 57.43 17.34
CA LYS A 5 -32.07 56.16 17.72
C LYS A 5 -30.85 55.92 16.82
N VAL A 6 -29.66 55.90 17.39
CA VAL A 6 -28.43 55.48 16.73
C VAL A 6 -28.37 53.94 16.78
N PHE A 7 -28.41 53.29 15.63
CA PHE A 7 -28.24 51.85 15.49
C PHE A 7 -26.75 51.59 15.25
N THR A 8 -26.05 51.08 16.25
CA THR A 8 -24.65 50.67 16.12
C THR A 8 -24.62 49.26 15.47
N LEU A 9 -24.21 49.17 14.22
CA LEU A 9 -23.98 47.92 13.48
C LEU A 9 -22.62 47.36 13.90
N LEU A 10 -22.60 46.32 14.73
CA LEU A 10 -21.39 45.56 15.06
C LEU A 10 -21.11 44.62 13.91
N LEU A 11 -20.11 44.98 13.09
CA LEU A 11 -19.53 44.06 12.07
C LEU A 11 -18.69 43.02 12.80
N PHE A 12 -19.19 41.76 12.88
CA PHE A 12 -18.39 40.63 13.27
C PHE A 12 -17.51 40.23 12.07
N LEU A 13 -16.27 40.66 12.07
CA LEU A 13 -15.26 40.15 11.17
C LEU A 13 -14.84 38.74 11.66
N GLY A 14 -15.49 37.70 11.13
CA GLY A 14 -15.06 36.32 11.36
C GLY A 14 -13.67 36.12 10.76
N LEU A 15 -12.64 36.06 11.59
CA LEU A 15 -11.34 35.53 11.16
C LEU A 15 -11.52 34.07 10.74
N VAL A 16 -11.60 33.83 9.43
CA VAL A 16 -11.42 32.50 8.86
C VAL A 16 -9.91 32.21 8.95
N LEU A 17 -9.51 31.58 10.06
CA LEU A 17 -8.16 31.01 10.14
C LEU A 17 -8.10 29.91 9.08
N PRO A 18 -7.09 29.91 8.18
CA PRO A 18 -6.89 28.78 7.29
C PRO A 18 -6.71 27.54 8.15
N SER A 19 -7.58 26.54 7.99
CA SER A 19 -7.36 25.21 8.54
C SER A 19 -6.06 24.72 7.97
N LEU A 20 -5.01 24.63 8.77
CA LEU A 20 -3.79 23.89 8.41
C LEU A 20 -4.25 22.43 8.24
N THR A 21 -4.54 22.04 7.02
CA THR A 21 -4.74 20.63 6.70
C THR A 21 -3.35 19.98 6.74
N PHE A 22 -3.05 19.34 7.86
CA PHE A 22 -1.83 18.54 7.97
C PHE A 22 -1.91 17.37 6.97
N ALA A 23 -0.78 17.03 6.39
CA ALA A 23 -0.65 15.86 5.52
C ALA A 23 -0.89 14.60 6.36
N GLN A 24 -1.89 13.80 6.01
CA GLN A 24 -2.36 12.68 6.83
C GLN A 24 -2.21 11.34 6.13
N VAL A 25 -2.15 10.29 6.95
CA VAL A 25 -2.24 8.90 6.55
C VAL A 25 -3.37 8.24 7.35
N MET A 26 -4.17 7.40 6.70
CA MET A 26 -5.29 6.71 7.35
C MET A 26 -4.85 5.35 7.88
N THR A 27 -4.93 5.15 9.19
CA THR A 27 -4.69 3.87 9.86
C THR A 27 -6.01 3.20 10.25
N VAL A 28 -5.96 1.93 10.66
CA VAL A 28 -7.14 1.22 11.18
C VAL A 28 -7.68 1.81 12.49
N LYS A 29 -6.95 2.72 13.12
CA LYS A 29 -7.35 3.46 14.34
C LYS A 29 -7.77 4.89 14.06
N GLY A 30 -7.76 5.31 12.81
CA GLY A 30 -8.06 6.67 12.35
C GLY A 30 -6.83 7.36 11.75
N PRO A 31 -6.97 8.64 11.37
CA PRO A 31 -5.88 9.38 10.74
C PRO A 31 -4.76 9.70 11.72
N ILE A 32 -3.53 9.70 11.21
CA ILE A 32 -2.33 10.21 11.88
C ILE A 32 -1.67 11.25 10.98
N GLU A 33 -0.84 12.12 11.55
CA GLU A 33 0.03 12.97 10.76
C GLU A 33 1.05 12.12 9.98
N SER A 34 1.36 12.48 8.74
CA SER A 34 2.30 11.70 7.92
C SER A 34 3.71 11.61 8.53
N GLU A 35 4.09 12.60 9.36
CA GLU A 35 5.34 12.59 10.12
C GLU A 35 5.38 11.49 11.18
N ASP A 36 4.23 11.05 11.68
CA ASP A 36 4.13 10.01 12.71
C ASP A 36 4.21 8.59 12.14
N MET A 37 4.27 8.41 10.81
CA MET A 37 4.46 7.08 10.22
C MET A 37 5.75 6.40 10.71
N GLY A 38 6.84 7.14 10.87
CA GLY A 38 8.12 6.60 11.29
C GLY A 38 8.67 5.53 10.32
N LEU A 39 9.41 4.54 10.85
CA LEU A 39 9.91 3.43 10.02
C LEU A 39 8.75 2.52 9.59
N THR A 40 8.66 2.22 8.31
CA THR A 40 7.48 1.63 7.69
C THR A 40 7.82 0.40 6.86
N LEU A 41 7.09 -0.70 7.06
CA LEU A 41 6.99 -1.82 6.13
C LEU A 41 5.79 -1.60 5.22
N ILE A 42 6.05 -1.46 3.90
CA ILE A 42 5.05 -0.96 2.95
C ILE A 42 4.27 -2.06 2.21
N HIS A 43 4.69 -3.30 2.30
CA HIS A 43 4.04 -4.42 1.61
C HIS A 43 4.21 -5.72 2.39
N GLU A 44 3.23 -5.98 3.24
CA GLU A 44 3.16 -7.19 4.03
C GLU A 44 1.73 -7.73 4.10
N HIS A 45 1.56 -8.93 4.66
CA HIS A 45 0.27 -9.60 4.78
C HIS A 45 0.09 -10.20 6.17
N ILE A 46 -1.09 -10.00 6.77
CA ILE A 46 -1.45 -10.72 8.01
C ILE A 46 -2.03 -12.08 7.66
N MET A 47 -2.97 -12.11 6.72
CA MET A 47 -3.66 -13.34 6.35
C MET A 47 -4.07 -13.35 4.89
N VAL A 48 -4.38 -14.56 4.39
CA VAL A 48 -4.85 -14.75 3.03
C VAL A 48 -5.82 -15.92 2.93
N ASP A 49 -6.85 -15.78 2.10
CA ASP A 49 -7.80 -16.83 1.75
C ASP A 49 -7.79 -17.08 0.23
N TRP A 50 -7.08 -18.11 -0.18
CA TRP A 50 -6.90 -18.45 -1.59
C TRP A 50 -8.11 -19.13 -2.25
N ILE A 51 -9.27 -19.24 -1.56
CA ILE A 51 -10.43 -19.97 -2.09
C ILE A 51 -11.10 -19.25 -3.26
N GLY A 52 -11.04 -17.92 -3.30
CA GLY A 52 -11.65 -17.08 -4.33
C GLY A 52 -12.84 -16.27 -3.82
N ALA A 53 -13.14 -15.16 -4.53
CA ALA A 53 -14.05 -14.12 -4.09
C ALA A 53 -15.47 -14.60 -3.75
N ASP A 54 -16.03 -15.50 -4.55
CA ASP A 54 -17.41 -15.98 -4.36
C ASP A 54 -17.56 -16.98 -3.18
N SER A 55 -16.45 -17.39 -2.57
CA SER A 55 -16.44 -18.43 -1.51
C SER A 55 -15.78 -17.95 -0.22
N THR A 56 -15.04 -16.86 -0.24
CA THR A 56 -14.41 -16.27 0.95
C THR A 56 -15.41 -15.48 1.79
N GLY A 57 -15.03 -15.20 3.05
CA GLY A 57 -15.82 -14.39 3.98
C GLY A 57 -15.40 -14.62 5.41
N TYR A 58 -15.76 -13.71 6.30
CA TYR A 58 -15.34 -13.67 7.71
C TYR A 58 -15.65 -14.95 8.51
N GLN A 59 -16.60 -15.77 8.06
CA GLN A 59 -16.95 -17.07 8.66
C GLN A 59 -15.92 -18.17 8.42
N ARG A 60 -14.89 -17.92 7.59
CA ARG A 60 -13.90 -18.93 7.20
C ARG A 60 -12.69 -19.03 8.13
N TRP A 61 -12.52 -18.06 9.01
CA TRP A 61 -11.41 -18.03 9.97
C TRP A 61 -11.87 -17.60 11.36
N ASP A 62 -11.18 -18.08 12.38
CA ASP A 62 -11.29 -17.55 13.72
C ASP A 62 -10.29 -16.39 13.88
N ARG A 63 -10.78 -15.23 14.28
CA ARG A 63 -9.94 -14.04 14.46
C ARG A 63 -8.94 -14.21 15.59
N ALA A 64 -9.27 -14.96 16.64
CA ALA A 64 -8.35 -15.22 17.75
C ALA A 64 -7.15 -16.05 17.28
N ASP A 65 -7.39 -17.09 16.47
CA ASP A 65 -6.31 -17.90 15.90
C ASP A 65 -5.37 -17.06 15.02
N VAL A 66 -5.91 -16.15 14.22
CA VAL A 66 -5.10 -15.24 13.39
C VAL A 66 -4.25 -14.31 14.26
N LEU A 67 -4.84 -13.75 15.32
CA LEU A 67 -4.13 -12.88 16.27
C LEU A 67 -3.00 -13.64 16.97
N ASP A 68 -3.27 -14.83 17.49
CA ASP A 68 -2.28 -15.64 18.20
C ASP A 68 -1.07 -15.99 17.34
N VAL A 69 -1.29 -16.23 16.05
CA VAL A 69 -0.19 -16.49 15.08
C VAL A 69 0.56 -15.21 14.71
N ALA A 70 -0.14 -14.10 14.40
CA ALA A 70 0.48 -12.91 13.84
C ALA A 70 1.19 -12.03 14.88
N LEU A 71 0.67 -11.94 16.12
CA LEU A 71 1.18 -11.06 17.16
C LEU A 71 2.68 -11.20 17.45
N PRO A 72 3.25 -12.42 17.61
CA PRO A 72 4.69 -12.56 17.87
C PRO A 72 5.58 -11.95 16.77
N TYR A 73 5.15 -12.03 15.51
CA TYR A 73 5.89 -11.48 14.37
C TYR A 73 5.82 -9.95 14.32
N LEU A 74 4.66 -9.37 14.65
CA LEU A 74 4.53 -7.91 14.75
C LEU A 74 5.32 -7.35 15.94
N GLU A 75 5.35 -8.04 17.08
CA GLU A 75 6.20 -7.68 18.22
C GLU A 75 7.70 -7.80 17.87
N ALA A 76 8.09 -8.72 16.99
CA ALA A 76 9.47 -8.84 16.54
C ALA A 76 9.91 -7.61 15.72
N ILE A 77 9.11 -7.11 14.79
CA ILE A 77 9.48 -5.93 13.99
C ILE A 77 9.53 -4.64 14.81
N LYS A 78 8.73 -4.51 15.85
CA LYS A 78 8.82 -3.36 16.77
C LYS A 78 10.19 -3.25 17.42
N LYS A 79 10.88 -4.37 17.72
CA LYS A 79 12.23 -4.38 18.27
C LYS A 79 13.26 -3.77 17.32
N HIS A 80 12.93 -3.72 16.01
CA HIS A 80 13.73 -3.05 14.98
C HIS A 80 13.29 -1.60 14.73
N GLY A 81 12.39 -1.06 15.57
CA GLY A 81 11.94 0.34 15.48
C GLY A 81 10.83 0.60 14.47
N ILE A 82 10.21 -0.45 13.89
CA ILE A 82 9.06 -0.28 13.01
C ILE A 82 7.90 0.29 13.81
N THR A 83 7.26 1.30 13.24
CA THR A 83 6.08 1.98 13.78
C THR A 83 4.85 1.84 12.90
N THR A 84 5.05 1.65 11.58
CA THR A 84 3.95 1.52 10.61
C THR A 84 4.07 0.24 9.78
N PHE A 85 2.92 -0.41 9.57
CA PHE A 85 2.79 -1.67 8.84
C PHE A 85 1.61 -1.57 7.85
N LEU A 86 1.87 -1.78 6.57
CA LEU A 86 0.83 -1.81 5.54
C LEU A 86 0.45 -3.25 5.24
N ASP A 87 -0.81 -3.60 5.55
CA ASP A 87 -1.40 -4.87 5.12
C ASP A 87 -1.92 -4.74 3.70
N CYS A 88 -1.26 -5.42 2.77
CA CYS A 88 -1.57 -5.39 1.34
C CYS A 88 -2.60 -6.43 0.90
N THR A 89 -3.24 -7.14 1.82
CA THR A 89 -4.30 -8.10 1.51
C THR A 89 -5.59 -7.36 1.12
N PRO A 90 -6.05 -7.45 -0.15
CA PRO A 90 -7.24 -6.74 -0.60
C PRO A 90 -8.53 -7.47 -0.23
N ALA A 91 -9.65 -6.81 -0.51
CA ALA A 91 -10.97 -7.40 -0.42
C ALA A 91 -11.04 -8.73 -1.18
N TYR A 92 -11.79 -9.69 -0.65
CA TYR A 92 -12.00 -11.05 -1.19
C TYR A 92 -10.76 -11.94 -1.26
N LEU A 93 -9.64 -11.50 -0.69
CA LEU A 93 -8.42 -12.29 -0.57
C LEU A 93 -8.03 -12.55 0.92
N GLY A 94 -8.87 -12.16 1.85
CA GLY A 94 -8.66 -12.35 3.29
C GLY A 94 -8.52 -11.06 4.10
N ARG A 95 -8.78 -9.88 3.52
CA ARG A 95 -8.80 -8.62 4.28
C ARG A 95 -9.82 -8.68 5.42
N ASP A 96 -9.36 -8.53 6.67
CA ASP A 96 -10.24 -8.41 7.84
C ASP A 96 -9.85 -7.17 8.67
N PRO A 97 -10.60 -6.05 8.55
CA PRO A 97 -10.29 -4.82 9.26
C PRO A 97 -10.36 -4.96 10.79
N TYR A 98 -11.16 -5.89 11.31
CA TYR A 98 -11.26 -6.13 12.76
C TYR A 98 -10.02 -6.83 13.31
N VAL A 99 -9.44 -7.80 12.57
CA VAL A 99 -8.15 -8.42 12.90
C VAL A 99 -7.05 -7.37 12.92
N LEU A 100 -6.98 -6.56 11.87
CA LEU A 100 -5.96 -5.52 11.75
C LEU A 100 -6.05 -4.48 12.87
N LYS A 101 -7.29 -4.08 13.24
CA LYS A 101 -7.50 -3.17 14.38
C LYS A 101 -7.08 -3.81 15.70
N ALA A 102 -7.44 -5.07 15.93
CA ALA A 102 -7.05 -5.78 17.15
C ALA A 102 -5.51 -5.92 17.25
N LEU A 103 -4.83 -6.22 16.15
CA LEU A 103 -3.35 -6.24 16.09
C LEU A 103 -2.76 -4.86 16.40
N ALA A 104 -3.32 -3.78 15.84
CA ALA A 104 -2.89 -2.42 16.12
C ALA A 104 -3.11 -2.01 17.59
N ASP A 105 -4.22 -2.45 18.20
CA ASP A 105 -4.51 -2.19 19.62
C ASP A 105 -3.55 -2.94 20.55
N ASN A 106 -3.17 -4.18 20.22
CA ASN A 106 -2.25 -4.98 21.01
C ASN A 106 -0.78 -4.55 20.88
N THR A 107 -0.37 -4.16 19.66
CA THR A 107 1.05 -3.86 19.37
C THR A 107 1.40 -2.38 19.49
N GLY A 108 0.42 -1.49 19.33
CA GLY A 108 0.64 -0.06 19.21
C GLY A 108 1.16 0.38 17.83
N LEU A 109 1.30 -0.54 16.86
CA LEU A 109 1.67 -0.21 15.50
C LEU A 109 0.56 0.60 14.78
N HIS A 110 0.97 1.50 13.92
CA HIS A 110 0.10 2.11 12.91
C HIS A 110 -0.13 1.11 11.78
N ILE A 111 -1.21 0.33 11.84
CA ILE A 111 -1.56 -0.59 10.76
C ILE A 111 -2.43 0.13 9.75
N ILE A 112 -2.10 0.00 8.46
CA ILE A 112 -2.81 0.61 7.35
C ILE A 112 -3.39 -0.50 6.49
N THR A 113 -4.70 -0.43 6.25
CA THR A 113 -5.43 -1.35 5.35
C THR A 113 -5.77 -0.65 4.04
N ASN A 114 -6.36 -1.39 3.11
CA ASN A 114 -6.60 -0.93 1.75
C ASN A 114 -8.05 -1.11 1.30
N THR A 115 -8.39 -0.49 0.18
CA THR A 115 -9.54 -0.80 -0.67
C THR A 115 -9.04 -1.30 -2.03
N GLY A 116 -9.91 -1.87 -2.85
CA GLY A 116 -9.53 -2.37 -4.17
C GLY A 116 -9.76 -3.86 -4.35
N TYR A 117 -9.52 -4.36 -5.57
CA TYR A 117 -9.70 -5.77 -5.92
C TYR A 117 -8.45 -6.36 -6.57
N TYR A 118 -8.24 -7.65 -6.35
CA TYR A 118 -7.09 -8.38 -6.88
C TYR A 118 -7.44 -9.08 -8.21
N GLY A 119 -6.99 -8.51 -9.33
CA GLY A 119 -7.29 -9.00 -10.68
C GLY A 119 -6.38 -10.12 -11.19
N SER A 120 -5.24 -10.38 -10.57
CA SER A 120 -4.38 -11.53 -10.93
C SER A 120 -5.05 -12.87 -10.60
N GLY A 121 -4.46 -13.99 -11.02
CA GLY A 121 -5.02 -15.31 -10.77
C GLY A 121 -6.33 -15.56 -11.54
N LYS A 122 -6.40 -15.09 -12.80
CA LYS A 122 -7.56 -15.26 -13.70
C LYS A 122 -8.85 -14.61 -13.14
N ASN A 123 -8.72 -13.47 -12.49
CA ASN A 123 -9.81 -12.71 -11.87
C ASN A 123 -10.57 -13.47 -10.77
N LYS A 124 -9.98 -14.54 -10.23
CA LYS A 124 -10.61 -15.41 -9.21
C LYS A 124 -10.99 -14.66 -7.94
N TYR A 125 -10.28 -13.56 -7.64
CA TYR A 125 -10.47 -12.76 -6.43
C TYR A 125 -11.28 -11.48 -6.66
N ILE A 126 -11.95 -11.40 -7.81
CA ILE A 126 -13.00 -10.42 -8.10
C ILE A 126 -14.33 -11.17 -8.11
N PRO A 127 -15.35 -10.76 -7.32
CA PRO A 127 -16.67 -11.40 -7.36
C PRO A 127 -17.22 -11.44 -8.77
N LYS A 128 -17.82 -12.56 -9.18
CA LYS A 128 -18.40 -12.70 -10.53
C LYS A 128 -19.40 -11.60 -10.87
N SER A 129 -20.17 -11.16 -9.87
CA SER A 129 -21.10 -10.03 -10.02
C SER A 129 -20.43 -8.70 -10.36
N THR A 130 -19.15 -8.56 -10.04
CA THR A 130 -18.36 -7.33 -10.22
C THR A 130 -17.42 -7.41 -11.43
N GLN A 131 -17.11 -8.60 -11.96
CA GLN A 131 -16.18 -8.75 -13.09
C GLN A 131 -16.61 -8.00 -14.36
N ASN A 132 -17.92 -7.80 -14.53
CA ASN A 132 -18.49 -7.03 -15.64
C ASN A 132 -18.94 -5.62 -15.22
N ALA A 133 -18.63 -5.19 -14.02
CA ALA A 133 -18.93 -3.83 -13.56
C ALA A 133 -18.06 -2.81 -14.28
N THR A 134 -18.61 -1.60 -14.48
CA THR A 134 -17.82 -0.48 -15.02
C THR A 134 -16.83 0.04 -13.96
N ALA A 135 -15.84 0.78 -14.41
CA ALA A 135 -14.87 1.40 -13.53
C ALA A 135 -15.52 2.34 -12.49
N GLU A 136 -16.58 3.05 -12.89
CA GLU A 136 -17.32 3.96 -12.00
C GLU A 136 -18.03 3.21 -10.86
N VAL A 137 -18.59 2.03 -11.14
CA VAL A 137 -19.25 1.20 -10.13
C VAL A 137 -18.24 0.70 -9.12
N MET A 138 -17.06 0.21 -9.56
CA MET A 138 -15.98 -0.21 -8.66
C MET A 138 -15.46 0.97 -7.84
N ALA A 139 -15.18 2.11 -8.48
CA ALA A 139 -14.72 3.32 -7.82
C ALA A 139 -15.72 3.82 -6.76
N SER A 140 -17.02 3.81 -7.07
CA SER A 140 -18.06 4.22 -6.12
C SER A 140 -18.03 3.38 -4.84
N HIS A 141 -17.80 2.07 -4.97
CA HIS A 141 -17.65 1.18 -3.81
C HIS A 141 -16.40 1.51 -2.99
N TRP A 142 -15.24 1.70 -3.63
CA TRP A 142 -13.98 2.00 -2.95
C TRP A 142 -13.98 3.38 -2.30
N ILE A 143 -14.62 4.37 -2.93
CA ILE A 143 -14.86 5.69 -2.36
C ILE A 143 -15.77 5.59 -1.12
N ALA A 144 -16.83 4.78 -1.19
CA ALA A 144 -17.73 4.56 -0.06
C ALA A 144 -17.01 3.89 1.12
N GLU A 145 -16.09 2.93 0.90
CA GLU A 145 -15.25 2.37 1.95
C GLU A 145 -14.36 3.44 2.61
N PHE A 146 -13.82 4.37 1.82
CA PHE A 146 -13.01 5.48 2.38
C PHE A 146 -13.86 6.48 3.15
N GLU A 147 -15.05 6.80 2.70
CA GLU A 147 -15.92 7.79 3.35
C GLU A 147 -16.62 7.22 4.59
N ASN A 148 -17.09 5.97 4.53
CA ASN A 148 -18.00 5.37 5.52
C ASN A 148 -17.39 4.22 6.33
N GLY A 149 -16.22 3.70 5.90
CA GLY A 149 -15.57 2.53 6.49
C GLY A 149 -15.91 1.22 5.76
N ILE A 150 -14.99 0.27 5.88
CA ILE A 150 -15.02 -1.05 5.25
C ILE A 150 -16.08 -1.92 5.96
N ASP A 151 -17.02 -2.48 5.21
CA ASP A 151 -18.01 -3.47 5.69
C ASP A 151 -18.72 -3.09 7.00
N GLY A 152 -19.01 -1.80 7.19
CA GLY A 152 -19.68 -1.27 8.39
C GLY A 152 -18.81 -1.23 9.65
N SER A 153 -17.51 -1.49 9.54
CA SER A 153 -16.57 -1.46 10.68
C SER A 153 -16.25 -0.04 11.16
N GLY A 154 -16.48 0.99 10.34
CA GLY A 154 -15.98 2.34 10.54
C GLY A 154 -14.47 2.50 10.28
N ILE A 155 -13.75 1.42 9.99
CA ILE A 155 -12.32 1.42 9.66
C ILE A 155 -12.16 1.81 8.20
N ARG A 156 -11.36 2.84 7.92
CA ARG A 156 -11.15 3.40 6.58
C ARG A 156 -9.85 2.87 5.96
N PRO A 157 -9.81 2.65 4.62
CA PRO A 157 -8.57 2.31 3.93
C PRO A 157 -7.61 3.49 3.85
N GLY A 158 -6.29 3.21 3.88
CA GLY A 158 -5.24 4.21 3.72
C GLY A 158 -4.60 4.22 2.31
N PHE A 159 -4.89 3.23 1.48
CA PHE A 159 -4.43 3.14 0.09
C PHE A 159 -5.37 2.26 -0.74
N ILE A 160 -5.17 2.26 -2.07
CA ILE A 160 -5.89 1.41 -3.01
C ILE A 160 -4.97 0.25 -3.38
N LYS A 161 -5.40 -1.01 -3.20
CA LYS A 161 -4.66 -2.19 -3.64
C LYS A 161 -5.40 -2.87 -4.77
N ILE A 162 -4.76 -2.91 -5.94
CA ILE A 162 -5.24 -3.62 -7.11
C ILE A 162 -4.18 -4.60 -7.61
N SER A 163 -4.54 -5.37 -8.62
CA SER A 163 -3.64 -6.31 -9.26
C SER A 163 -3.98 -6.47 -10.73
N VAL A 164 -2.95 -6.53 -11.56
CA VAL A 164 -3.07 -6.92 -12.97
C VAL A 164 -2.21 -8.15 -13.24
N LYS A 165 -2.44 -8.81 -14.36
CA LYS A 165 -1.55 -9.88 -14.80
C LYS A 165 -0.22 -9.32 -15.31
N ASN A 166 0.84 -10.12 -15.19
CA ASN A 166 2.14 -9.84 -15.79
C ASN A 166 2.11 -10.21 -17.29
N GLU A 167 1.35 -9.45 -18.08
CA GLU A 167 1.20 -9.59 -19.53
C GLU A 167 1.44 -8.21 -20.17
N ASP A 168 1.90 -8.19 -21.43
CA ASP A 168 2.26 -6.95 -22.12
C ASP A 168 1.07 -6.01 -22.31
N ASN A 169 -0.15 -6.55 -22.44
CA ASN A 169 -1.36 -5.78 -22.65
C ASN A 169 -2.34 -5.98 -21.49
N LEU A 170 -2.97 -4.90 -21.06
CA LEU A 170 -4.07 -4.96 -20.09
C LEU A 170 -5.32 -5.54 -20.75
N SER A 171 -5.98 -6.47 -20.07
CA SER A 171 -7.33 -6.90 -20.45
C SER A 171 -8.37 -5.84 -20.07
N ASP A 172 -9.58 -5.91 -20.64
CA ASP A 172 -10.68 -4.97 -20.30
C ASP A 172 -10.95 -4.91 -18.79
N VAL A 173 -10.93 -6.05 -18.10
CA VAL A 173 -11.11 -6.10 -16.65
C VAL A 173 -9.98 -5.37 -15.93
N HIS A 174 -8.74 -5.54 -16.37
CA HIS A 174 -7.59 -4.85 -15.77
C HIS A 174 -7.59 -3.35 -16.08
N THR A 175 -7.96 -2.96 -17.29
CA THR A 175 -8.16 -1.55 -17.65
C THR A 175 -9.24 -0.91 -16.78
N ASN A 176 -10.37 -1.61 -16.55
CA ASN A 176 -11.42 -1.14 -15.64
C ASN A 176 -10.92 -1.02 -14.18
N LEU A 177 -10.09 -1.95 -13.69
CA LEU A 177 -9.50 -1.86 -12.35
C LEU A 177 -8.60 -0.63 -12.20
N ILE A 178 -7.72 -0.38 -13.18
CA ILE A 178 -6.84 0.80 -13.17
C ILE A 178 -7.67 2.09 -13.26
N THR A 179 -8.66 2.14 -14.15
CA THR A 179 -9.55 3.29 -14.28
C THR A 179 -10.32 3.56 -12.99
N ALA A 180 -10.85 2.51 -12.35
CA ALA A 180 -11.51 2.63 -11.05
C ALA A 180 -10.55 3.15 -9.95
N ALA A 181 -9.30 2.69 -9.95
CA ALA A 181 -8.29 3.18 -9.03
C ALA A 181 -7.96 4.66 -9.27
N GLY A 182 -7.83 5.07 -10.54
CA GLY A 182 -7.65 6.47 -10.91
C GLY A 182 -8.81 7.37 -10.46
N LEU A 183 -10.06 6.95 -10.72
CA LEU A 183 -11.27 7.67 -10.25
C LEU A 183 -11.29 7.77 -8.71
N THR A 184 -10.95 6.69 -8.02
CA THR A 184 -10.89 6.68 -6.56
C THR A 184 -9.79 7.60 -6.04
N HIS A 185 -8.59 7.58 -6.63
CA HIS A 185 -7.50 8.49 -6.29
C HIS A 185 -7.92 9.96 -6.46
N LEU A 186 -8.49 10.32 -7.61
CA LEU A 186 -8.93 11.70 -7.90
C LEU A 186 -9.97 12.22 -6.90
N LYS A 187 -10.74 11.34 -6.29
CA LYS A 187 -11.74 11.69 -5.27
C LYS A 187 -11.18 11.69 -3.85
N THR A 188 -10.29 10.75 -3.51
CA THR A 188 -9.88 10.48 -2.12
C THR A 188 -8.45 10.89 -1.80
N GLY A 189 -7.58 10.97 -2.81
CA GLY A 189 -6.13 11.16 -2.64
C GLY A 189 -5.36 9.90 -2.22
N LEU A 190 -6.01 8.74 -2.12
CA LEU A 190 -5.37 7.46 -1.78
C LEU A 190 -4.37 7.02 -2.84
N THR A 191 -3.21 6.57 -2.44
CA THR A 191 -2.16 6.06 -3.33
C THR A 191 -2.59 4.72 -3.96
N ILE A 192 -2.28 4.54 -5.24
CA ILE A 192 -2.60 3.33 -6.02
C ILE A 192 -1.42 2.37 -5.93
N VAL A 193 -1.61 1.21 -5.30
CA VAL A 193 -0.60 0.15 -5.15
C VAL A 193 -1.03 -1.03 -6.02
N SER A 194 -0.30 -1.30 -7.08
CA SER A 194 -0.68 -2.34 -8.04
C SER A 194 0.31 -3.49 -8.08
N HIS A 195 -0.15 -4.69 -7.73
CA HIS A 195 0.56 -5.94 -8.00
C HIS A 195 0.66 -6.10 -9.53
N THR A 196 1.88 -6.06 -10.05
CA THR A 196 2.10 -5.90 -11.48
C THR A 196 3.08 -6.95 -12.03
N GLY A 197 4.36 -6.84 -11.70
CA GLY A 197 5.42 -7.67 -12.28
C GLY A 197 6.35 -6.86 -13.17
N GLY A 198 6.44 -7.18 -14.46
CA GLY A 198 7.41 -6.60 -15.39
C GLY A 198 7.14 -5.16 -15.86
N ASP A 199 8.04 -4.65 -16.71
CA ASP A 199 8.03 -3.28 -17.20
C ASP A 199 6.77 -2.96 -18.02
N ALA A 200 6.41 -3.83 -18.98
CA ALA A 200 5.33 -3.56 -19.92
C ALA A 200 3.97 -3.31 -19.23
N PRO A 201 3.48 -4.20 -18.33
CA PRO A 201 2.24 -3.94 -17.63
C PRO A 201 2.31 -2.76 -16.66
N ALA A 202 3.50 -2.41 -16.13
CA ALA A 202 3.66 -1.22 -15.30
C ALA A 202 3.48 0.05 -16.13
N MET A 203 4.14 0.14 -17.28
CA MET A 203 4.03 1.29 -18.18
C MET A 203 2.61 1.44 -18.74
N ALA A 204 1.96 0.33 -19.12
CA ALA A 204 0.57 0.37 -19.60
C ALA A 204 -0.40 0.93 -18.56
N GLN A 205 -0.21 0.62 -17.27
CA GLN A 205 -1.02 1.20 -16.20
C GLN A 205 -0.76 2.69 -16.01
N LEU A 206 0.51 3.11 -16.09
CA LEU A 206 0.87 4.53 -16.01
C LEU A 206 0.26 5.33 -17.16
N GLU A 207 0.21 4.78 -18.38
CA GLU A 207 -0.43 5.42 -19.52
C GLU A 207 -1.92 5.67 -19.27
N VAL A 208 -2.67 4.65 -18.83
CA VAL A 208 -4.08 4.79 -18.47
C VAL A 208 -4.30 5.87 -17.40
N LEU A 209 -3.48 5.89 -16.36
CA LEU A 209 -3.59 6.87 -15.27
C LEU A 209 -3.30 8.30 -15.76
N LYS A 210 -2.30 8.48 -16.62
CA LYS A 210 -1.96 9.79 -17.21
C LYS A 210 -3.07 10.29 -18.13
N GLU A 211 -3.66 9.44 -18.96
CA GLU A 211 -4.83 9.80 -19.77
C GLU A 211 -6.02 10.29 -18.93
N MET A 212 -6.11 9.84 -17.68
CA MET A 212 -7.11 10.32 -16.71
C MET A 212 -6.69 11.59 -15.96
N GLY A 213 -5.49 12.14 -16.21
CA GLY A 213 -4.93 13.27 -15.48
C GLY A 213 -4.44 12.95 -14.07
N VAL A 214 -4.15 11.67 -13.79
CA VAL A 214 -3.53 11.21 -12.53
C VAL A 214 -2.01 11.23 -12.68
N SER A 215 -1.32 11.96 -11.81
CA SER A 215 0.13 11.99 -11.80
C SER A 215 0.72 10.61 -11.48
N PRO A 216 1.78 10.16 -12.19
CA PRO A 216 2.52 8.94 -11.87
C PRO A 216 2.98 8.83 -10.41
N SER A 217 3.17 9.96 -9.71
CA SER A 217 3.52 9.97 -8.29
C SER A 217 2.42 9.39 -7.37
N ALA A 218 1.21 9.16 -7.89
CA ALA A 218 0.14 8.46 -7.21
C ALA A 218 0.24 6.93 -7.31
N PHE A 219 1.14 6.40 -8.14
CA PHE A 219 1.22 4.99 -8.49
C PHE A 219 2.46 4.31 -7.91
N VAL A 220 2.25 3.13 -7.31
CA VAL A 220 3.30 2.23 -6.82
C VAL A 220 3.30 0.96 -7.66
N TRP A 221 4.36 0.77 -8.41
CA TRP A 221 4.64 -0.45 -9.16
C TRP A 221 5.14 -1.53 -8.19
N THR A 222 4.27 -2.44 -7.79
CA THR A 222 4.54 -3.52 -6.85
C THR A 222 5.13 -4.74 -7.56
N HIS A 223 6.00 -5.48 -6.89
CA HIS A 223 6.78 -6.60 -7.43
C HIS A 223 7.68 -6.19 -8.61
N ALA A 224 8.18 -4.96 -8.52
CA ALA A 224 9.05 -4.40 -9.53
C ALA A 224 10.38 -5.16 -9.69
N GLN A 225 10.74 -6.04 -8.75
CA GLN A 225 11.87 -6.97 -8.90
C GLN A 225 11.77 -7.85 -10.16
N ASN A 226 10.57 -8.01 -10.73
CA ASN A 226 10.36 -8.70 -12.00
C ASN A 226 10.59 -7.81 -13.24
N GLY A 227 10.88 -6.55 -13.04
CA GLY A 227 11.20 -5.58 -14.08
C GLY A 227 12.70 -5.47 -14.35
N THR A 228 13.07 -4.45 -15.11
CA THR A 228 14.45 -4.18 -15.51
C THR A 228 14.93 -2.81 -15.00
N LEU A 229 16.26 -2.62 -14.95
CA LEU A 229 16.85 -1.34 -14.59
C LEU A 229 16.34 -0.19 -15.52
N LYS A 230 16.11 -0.49 -16.81
CA LYS A 230 15.54 0.47 -17.76
C LYS A 230 14.10 0.85 -17.38
N GLY A 231 13.28 -0.12 -16.98
CA GLY A 231 11.93 0.13 -16.50
C GLY A 231 11.92 0.99 -15.24
N TYR A 232 12.84 0.73 -14.29
CA TYR A 232 12.97 1.55 -13.08
C TYR A 232 13.36 2.98 -13.39
N GLU A 233 14.36 3.20 -14.28
CA GLU A 233 14.75 4.55 -14.70
C GLU A 233 13.58 5.29 -15.37
N GLN A 234 12.79 4.60 -16.19
CA GLN A 234 11.62 5.19 -16.84
C GLN A 234 10.54 5.55 -15.82
N ALA A 235 10.15 4.61 -14.92
CA ALA A 235 9.15 4.84 -13.90
C ALA A 235 9.55 6.00 -12.96
N ALA A 236 10.80 6.02 -12.50
CA ALA A 236 11.33 7.08 -11.65
C ALA A 236 11.32 8.44 -12.34
N LYS A 237 11.72 8.50 -13.63
CA LYS A 237 11.68 9.71 -14.44
C LYS A 237 10.27 10.29 -14.58
N GLU A 238 9.27 9.44 -14.65
CA GLU A 238 7.85 9.84 -14.68
C GLU A 238 7.32 10.21 -13.30
N GLY A 239 8.03 9.87 -12.23
CA GLY A 239 7.67 10.19 -10.84
C GLY A 239 6.97 9.05 -10.09
N ALA A 240 6.81 7.88 -10.70
CA ALA A 240 6.20 6.71 -10.08
C ALA A 240 7.11 6.10 -9.00
N TRP A 241 6.50 5.32 -8.10
CA TRP A 241 7.19 4.56 -7.06
C TRP A 241 7.48 3.14 -7.54
N ILE A 242 8.67 2.65 -7.22
CA ILE A 242 9.16 1.32 -7.57
C ILE A 242 9.27 0.51 -6.28
N SER A 243 8.42 -0.49 -6.10
CA SER A 243 8.40 -1.35 -4.91
C SER A 243 9.14 -2.65 -5.19
N LEU A 244 10.32 -2.79 -4.59
CA LEU A 244 11.11 -4.02 -4.55
C LEU A 244 10.75 -4.72 -3.24
N ASP A 245 9.81 -5.63 -3.28
CA ASP A 245 9.07 -6.09 -2.10
C ASP A 245 9.06 -7.61 -1.90
N ASN A 246 10.09 -8.29 -2.33
CA ASN A 246 10.26 -9.72 -2.09
C ASN A 246 11.60 -10.02 -1.37
N ILE A 247 11.92 -9.24 -0.32
CA ILE A 247 13.12 -9.51 0.49
C ILE A 247 12.95 -10.85 1.19
N ASN A 248 13.83 -11.82 0.87
CA ASN A 248 13.76 -13.16 1.40
C ASN A 248 15.17 -13.77 1.50
N SER A 249 15.65 -13.96 2.74
CA SER A 249 16.97 -14.56 3.00
C SER A 249 17.04 -16.04 2.65
N SER A 250 15.88 -16.72 2.60
CA SER A 250 15.79 -18.15 2.23
C SER A 250 15.66 -18.37 0.73
N ALA A 251 15.52 -17.31 -0.08
CA ALA A 251 15.47 -17.45 -1.54
C ALA A 251 16.83 -17.89 -2.08
N SER A 252 16.84 -19.00 -2.84
CA SER A 252 18.08 -19.54 -3.41
C SER A 252 18.47 -18.77 -4.69
N ASN A 253 19.78 -18.73 -4.97
CA ASN A 253 20.30 -18.20 -6.24
C ASN A 253 20.17 -19.21 -7.39
N GLU A 254 19.88 -20.49 -7.10
CA GLU A 254 20.00 -21.59 -8.06
C GLU A 254 18.77 -21.74 -8.97
N ASP A 255 17.60 -21.30 -8.51
CA ASP A 255 16.33 -21.40 -9.25
C ASP A 255 15.94 -20.13 -10.01
N GLY A 256 16.82 -19.12 -10.05
CA GLY A 256 16.55 -17.83 -10.68
C GLY A 256 15.54 -16.97 -9.89
N THR A 257 15.28 -17.28 -8.63
CA THR A 257 14.38 -16.53 -7.78
C THR A 257 14.92 -15.12 -7.58
N ILE A 258 14.25 -14.15 -8.18
CA ILE A 258 14.53 -12.73 -8.02
C ILE A 258 14.07 -12.33 -6.62
N GLY A 259 15.01 -11.78 -5.80
CA GLY A 259 14.63 -11.28 -4.47
C GLY A 259 15.46 -11.82 -3.31
N ASN A 260 16.54 -12.61 -3.58
CA ASN A 260 17.51 -12.93 -2.54
C ASN A 260 18.31 -11.69 -2.12
N ILE A 261 18.97 -11.77 -0.97
CA ILE A 261 19.68 -10.63 -0.38
C ILE A 261 20.79 -10.07 -1.29
N ASP A 262 21.53 -10.94 -1.98
CA ASP A 262 22.60 -10.51 -2.91
C ASP A 262 22.03 -9.70 -4.08
N TRP A 263 20.91 -10.15 -4.64
CA TRP A 263 20.22 -9.43 -5.71
C TRP A 263 19.77 -8.04 -5.24
N PHE A 264 19.19 -7.94 -4.02
CA PHE A 264 18.77 -6.65 -3.44
C PHE A 264 19.95 -5.71 -3.25
N VAL A 265 21.07 -6.18 -2.68
CA VAL A 265 22.28 -5.37 -2.49
C VAL A 265 22.78 -4.82 -3.83
N GLN A 266 22.92 -5.68 -4.83
CA GLN A 266 23.39 -5.27 -6.16
C GLN A 266 22.43 -4.30 -6.85
N THR A 267 21.13 -4.58 -6.79
CA THR A 267 20.11 -3.76 -7.45
C THR A 267 20.00 -2.39 -6.77
N LEU A 268 19.89 -2.34 -5.45
CA LEU A 268 19.81 -1.07 -4.72
C LEU A 268 21.08 -0.23 -4.89
N SER A 269 22.27 -0.86 -4.97
CA SER A 269 23.52 -0.15 -5.26
C SER A 269 23.47 0.52 -6.62
N LYS A 270 23.02 -0.18 -7.67
CA LYS A 270 22.82 0.42 -9.02
C LYS A 270 21.81 1.55 -9.01
N LEU A 271 20.69 1.42 -8.28
CA LEU A 271 19.67 2.45 -8.19
C LEU A 271 20.17 3.69 -7.45
N LYS A 272 21.00 3.49 -6.42
CA LYS A 272 21.70 4.59 -5.73
C LYS A 272 22.69 5.31 -6.66
N GLU A 273 23.52 4.59 -7.41
CA GLU A 273 24.44 5.15 -8.41
C GLU A 273 23.70 5.95 -9.50
N LYS A 274 22.50 5.51 -9.87
CA LYS A 274 21.61 6.21 -10.82
C LYS A 274 20.90 7.43 -10.24
N GLY A 275 20.99 7.65 -8.91
CA GLY A 275 20.36 8.80 -8.25
C GLY A 275 18.83 8.68 -8.14
N ILE A 276 18.25 7.49 -8.22
CA ILE A 276 16.80 7.27 -8.18
C ILE A 276 16.30 6.62 -6.87
N LEU A 277 17.15 6.59 -5.83
CA LEU A 277 16.81 5.97 -4.55
C LEU A 277 15.55 6.59 -3.92
N GLU A 278 15.27 7.86 -4.19
CA GLU A 278 14.08 8.58 -3.70
C GLU A 278 12.75 8.11 -4.31
N HIS A 279 12.77 7.20 -5.26
CA HIS A 279 11.59 6.56 -5.85
C HIS A 279 11.44 5.09 -5.46
N ILE A 280 12.33 4.58 -4.58
CA ILE A 280 12.37 3.15 -4.23
C ILE A 280 11.67 2.91 -2.90
N LEU A 281 10.84 1.88 -2.89
CA LEU A 281 10.20 1.30 -1.72
C LEU A 281 10.68 -0.14 -1.57
N ILE A 282 10.85 -0.62 -0.33
CA ILE A 282 11.32 -1.98 -0.05
C ILE A 282 10.48 -2.64 1.05
N SER A 283 10.21 -3.95 0.91
CA SER A 283 9.49 -4.76 1.90
C SER A 283 9.70 -6.26 1.62
N HIS A 284 8.94 -7.13 2.31
CA HIS A 284 9.15 -8.59 2.23
C HIS A 284 8.07 -9.31 1.42
N ASP A 285 6.84 -8.79 1.33
CA ASP A 285 5.67 -9.54 0.88
C ASP A 285 5.53 -10.84 1.68
N ALA A 286 5.54 -10.71 3.01
CA ALA A 286 5.61 -11.80 3.96
C ALA A 286 4.40 -11.86 4.89
N GLY A 287 4.42 -12.81 5.84
CA GLY A 287 3.35 -13.12 6.74
C GLY A 287 2.59 -14.36 6.27
N TRP A 288 1.33 -14.19 5.90
CA TRP A 288 0.51 -15.20 5.26
C TRP A 288 -0.05 -16.26 6.22
N TYR A 289 -0.92 -15.86 7.19
CA TYR A 289 -1.82 -16.83 7.79
C TYR A 289 -2.74 -17.38 6.68
N ASN A 290 -2.54 -18.63 6.27
CA ASN A 290 -3.28 -19.25 5.18
C ASN A 290 -4.59 -19.85 5.72
N VAL A 291 -5.72 -19.24 5.40
CA VAL A 291 -7.04 -19.72 5.79
C VAL A 291 -7.28 -21.14 5.27
N GLY A 292 -7.75 -22.03 6.15
CA GLY A 292 -7.99 -23.44 5.83
C GLY A 292 -6.78 -24.36 6.06
N GLN A 293 -5.60 -23.82 6.37
CA GLN A 293 -4.47 -24.62 6.81
C GLN A 293 -4.41 -24.69 8.36
N LYS A 294 -3.90 -25.80 8.88
CA LYS A 294 -3.74 -25.97 10.33
C LYS A 294 -2.81 -24.87 10.88
N ASN A 295 -3.25 -24.15 11.91
CA ASN A 295 -2.54 -23.02 12.52
C ASN A 295 -2.10 -21.94 11.49
N GLY A 296 -2.85 -21.77 10.39
CA GLY A 296 -2.50 -20.81 9.35
C GLY A 296 -1.34 -21.21 8.45
N GLY A 297 -0.83 -22.44 8.55
CA GLY A 297 0.29 -22.92 7.74
C GLY A 297 1.63 -22.35 8.20
N GLU A 298 2.56 -22.16 7.25
CA GLU A 298 3.85 -21.55 7.48
C GLU A 298 3.72 -20.01 7.40
N TYR A 299 4.01 -19.34 8.52
CA TYR A 299 3.96 -17.89 8.62
C TYR A 299 5.35 -17.30 8.47
N ARG A 300 5.60 -16.50 7.43
CA ARG A 300 6.93 -15.93 7.16
C ARG A 300 7.18 -14.67 7.99
N ALA A 301 8.35 -14.60 8.65
CA ALA A 301 8.74 -13.42 9.42
C ALA A 301 9.02 -12.19 8.54
N TYR A 302 8.91 -11.00 9.14
CA TYR A 302 9.15 -9.71 8.48
C TYR A 302 10.51 -9.10 8.90
N THR A 303 11.53 -9.93 9.17
CA THR A 303 12.77 -9.46 9.81
C THR A 303 14.00 -9.45 8.91
N ASP A 304 13.97 -10.13 7.76
CA ASP A 304 15.12 -10.28 6.86
C ASP A 304 15.69 -8.94 6.37
N LEU A 305 14.84 -7.93 6.23
CA LEU A 305 15.26 -6.57 5.93
C LEU A 305 16.28 -6.04 6.97
N PHE A 306 16.04 -6.31 8.25
CA PHE A 306 16.82 -5.77 9.37
C PHE A 306 18.01 -6.64 9.71
N THR A 307 17.84 -7.98 9.67
CA THR A 307 18.87 -8.93 10.09
C THR A 307 19.86 -9.23 8.98
N GLU A 308 19.43 -9.16 7.72
CA GLU A 308 20.25 -9.57 6.58
C GLU A 308 20.53 -8.41 5.60
N LEU A 309 19.49 -7.72 5.10
CA LEU A 309 19.67 -6.76 4.01
C LEU A 309 20.36 -5.47 4.48
N ILE A 310 19.86 -4.79 5.52
CA ILE A 310 20.41 -3.50 5.98
C ILE A 310 21.89 -3.62 6.39
N PRO A 311 22.33 -4.63 7.18
CA PRO A 311 23.75 -4.77 7.51
C PRO A 311 24.64 -4.88 6.27
N ARG A 312 24.17 -5.59 5.24
CA ARG A 312 24.92 -5.74 3.98
C ARG A 312 24.91 -4.48 3.12
N LEU A 313 23.81 -3.73 3.10
CA LEU A 313 23.75 -2.41 2.42
C LEU A 313 24.77 -1.45 3.04
N LEU A 314 24.83 -1.36 4.37
CA LEU A 314 25.81 -0.52 5.08
C LEU A 314 27.24 -0.92 4.76
N GLN A 315 27.56 -2.23 4.70
CA GLN A 315 28.87 -2.73 4.27
C GLN A 315 29.20 -2.41 2.82
N ASN A 316 28.18 -2.17 1.97
CA ASN A 316 28.30 -1.84 0.56
C ASN A 316 28.11 -0.34 0.27
N GLY A 317 28.41 0.54 1.25
CA GLY A 317 28.47 1.98 1.07
C GLY A 317 27.14 2.73 1.16
N PHE A 318 26.09 2.09 1.66
CA PHE A 318 24.89 2.81 2.09
C PHE A 318 25.14 3.49 3.42
N THR A 319 24.48 4.60 3.64
CA THR A 319 24.50 5.36 4.88
C THR A 319 23.17 5.19 5.63
N GLU A 320 23.15 5.51 6.93
CA GLU A 320 21.90 5.57 7.69
C GLU A 320 20.86 6.52 7.06
N LYS A 321 21.34 7.57 6.37
CA LYS A 321 20.47 8.47 5.61
C LYS A 321 19.82 7.76 4.43
N ASP A 322 20.53 6.90 3.73
CA ASP A 322 19.96 6.12 2.62
C ASP A 322 18.89 5.14 3.14
N ILE A 323 19.14 4.51 4.29
CA ILE A 323 18.18 3.63 4.95
C ILE A 323 16.94 4.42 5.41
N ASP A 324 17.12 5.61 5.97
CA ASP A 324 16.03 6.50 6.35
C ASP A 324 15.18 6.93 5.13
N ILE A 325 15.82 7.20 3.98
CA ILE A 325 15.11 7.47 2.71
C ILE A 325 14.21 6.28 2.36
N LEU A 326 14.73 5.06 2.36
CA LEU A 326 14.01 3.86 1.94
C LEU A 326 12.86 3.49 2.88
N LEU A 327 13.03 3.64 4.20
CA LEU A 327 12.10 3.11 5.19
C LEU A 327 11.21 4.16 5.87
N ARG A 328 11.52 5.46 5.72
CA ARG A 328 10.74 6.54 6.35
C ARG A 328 10.32 7.60 5.35
N GLN A 329 11.26 8.23 4.65
CA GLN A 329 10.93 9.39 3.82
C GLN A 329 10.12 9.00 2.59
N ASN A 330 10.51 7.95 1.86
CA ASN A 330 9.78 7.46 0.71
C ASN A 330 8.40 6.93 1.07
N PRO A 331 8.22 6.04 2.07
CA PRO A 331 6.90 5.62 2.53
C PRO A 331 5.99 6.78 2.90
N LYS A 332 6.49 7.76 3.67
CA LYS A 332 5.74 8.97 4.01
C LYS A 332 5.27 9.72 2.76
N ARG A 333 6.16 9.99 1.80
CA ARG A 333 5.82 10.70 0.56
C ARG A 333 4.84 9.90 -0.32
N ALA A 334 5.02 8.59 -0.40
CA ALA A 334 4.18 7.71 -1.20
C ALA A 334 2.76 7.60 -0.65
N TYR A 335 2.61 7.43 0.66
CA TYR A 335 1.32 7.08 1.29
C TYR A 335 0.58 8.23 1.96
N THR A 336 1.14 9.44 1.99
CA THR A 336 0.40 10.65 2.38
C THR A 336 -0.81 10.83 1.46
N ILE A 337 -2.00 10.96 2.05
CA ILE A 337 -3.26 11.15 1.33
C ILE A 337 -3.24 12.53 0.67
N GLN A 338 -3.16 12.53 -0.63
CA GLN A 338 -3.12 13.74 -1.44
C GLN A 338 -3.57 13.43 -2.87
N VAL A 339 -4.49 14.21 -3.42
CA VAL A 339 -4.83 14.12 -4.83
C VAL A 339 -3.65 14.63 -5.67
N ARG A 340 -3.06 13.73 -6.46
CA ARG A 340 -1.92 14.01 -7.34
C ARG A 340 -2.40 14.04 -8.78
N LYS A 341 -2.32 15.19 -9.41
CA LYS A 341 -2.73 15.44 -10.80
C LYS A 341 -1.53 15.82 -11.65
N GLU A 342 -1.62 15.53 -12.96
CA GLU A 342 -0.72 16.09 -13.97
C GLU A 342 -0.97 17.58 -14.20
#